data_a6446e52521eb35228a26d2b13add594
#
_entry.id   a6446e52521eb35228a26d2b13add594
#
_cell.length_a   1.000
_cell.length_b   1.000
_cell.length_c   1.000
_cell.angle_alpha   90.00
_cell.angle_beta   90.00
_cell.angle_gamma   90.00
#
_symmetry.space_group_name_H-M   'P 1'
#
loop_
_entity.id
_entity.type
_entity.pdbx_description
1 polymer ?
#
loop_
_entity_poly.entity_id
_entity_poly.type
_entity_poly.pdbx_seq_one_letter_code
_entity_poly.pdbx_strand_id
1 'polypeptide(L)'
;MKRYLSVLLTALLLLSCLTACGGKTTLDPDNPVTLTMWHVYGEQADSPMNRLIAEFNATVGQEKGILVTVTNVTSTSKISAQLEAALTGDPDTPEMPDLFSTHTNTAEELGTEHLLDWNTCFSEDELKNYVPEFLEDGTMNGKLVVFPVSKSTYALFLNGSQFERFSADTGVTYDALSTWEGFFDAAAKYYDWSDGKPFCAFDYLIRHVEFDVMAKDGALEYTEDGWYDLQNPSLEESWMKFARSLAQGHIVVSDQYSNTQVMTGETLGGIGSTAAITYYNDTVTYPDNTSEPTNLKVLPLPRSGDGEQYMPMTGVGLSAYATTEQKAEAAAVFVRWLTEGERNLDFVVETGYMPVNNDAFEAIEGYEFPDAGYASLFDAIKTMRDGYTPVVRPAFGGYYDKVDALYEGLRQMQGELRERSDNGESADILAKEIWDFFCSVQ
;
A
#
# COMPACT_ATOMS: atom_id res chain seq x y z
N MET A 1 -21.41 -40.41 -51.61
CA MET A 1 -21.08 -41.09 -50.33
C MET A 1 -19.65 -40.82 -49.83
N LYS A 2 -18.58 -41.04 -50.62
CA LYS A 2 -17.19 -40.81 -50.11
C LYS A 2 -16.88 -39.38 -49.69
N ARG A 3 -17.47 -38.34 -50.29
CA ARG A 3 -17.27 -36.93 -49.91
C ARG A 3 -17.94 -36.54 -48.56
N TYR A 4 -19.08 -37.13 -48.25
CA TYR A 4 -19.78 -36.87 -46.97
C TYR A 4 -19.12 -37.60 -45.81
N LEU A 5 -18.51 -38.75 -46.06
CA LEU A 5 -17.75 -39.50 -45.07
C LEU A 5 -16.47 -38.78 -44.68
N SER A 6 -15.80 -38.10 -45.63
CA SER A 6 -14.61 -37.27 -45.41
C SER A 6 -14.90 -36.05 -44.54
N VAL A 7 -16.03 -35.36 -44.82
CA VAL A 7 -16.46 -34.17 -44.02
C VAL A 7 -16.87 -34.57 -42.63
N LEU A 8 -17.54 -35.70 -42.44
CA LEU A 8 -17.93 -36.23 -41.14
C LEU A 8 -16.70 -36.63 -40.31
N LEU A 9 -15.71 -37.27 -40.91
CA LEU A 9 -14.44 -37.62 -40.25
C LEU A 9 -13.61 -36.40 -39.84
N THR A 10 -13.60 -35.35 -40.69
CA THR A 10 -12.89 -34.08 -40.37
C THR A 10 -13.60 -33.31 -39.26
N ALA A 11 -14.93 -33.32 -39.26
CA ALA A 11 -15.72 -32.71 -38.16
C ALA A 11 -15.55 -33.47 -36.84
N LEU A 12 -15.48 -34.81 -36.83
CA LEU A 12 -15.20 -35.62 -35.65
C LEU A 12 -13.76 -35.41 -35.13
N LEU A 13 -12.77 -35.24 -36.03
CA LEU A 13 -11.39 -34.92 -35.65
C LEU A 13 -11.24 -33.51 -35.12
N LEU A 14 -12.01 -32.54 -35.61
CA LEU A 14 -12.02 -31.18 -35.07
C LEU A 14 -12.73 -31.11 -33.68
N LEU A 15 -13.77 -31.93 -33.45
CA LEU A 15 -14.39 -32.02 -32.11
C LEU A 15 -13.47 -32.73 -31.09
N SER A 16 -12.61 -33.63 -31.49
CA SER A 16 -11.68 -34.32 -30.58
C SER A 16 -10.44 -33.46 -30.23
N CYS A 17 -10.15 -32.38 -30.97
CA CYS A 17 -9.08 -31.43 -30.63
C CYS A 17 -9.52 -30.35 -29.61
N LEU A 18 -10.80 -30.24 -29.33
CA LEU A 18 -11.32 -29.31 -28.30
C LEU A 18 -11.33 -29.88 -26.89
N THR A 19 -10.93 -31.15 -26.71
CA THR A 19 -10.92 -31.81 -25.38
C THR A 19 -9.51 -32.11 -24.85
N ALA A 20 -8.46 -31.52 -25.41
CA ALA A 20 -7.08 -31.87 -25.07
C ALA A 20 -6.26 -30.68 -24.55
N CYS A 21 -6.78 -29.96 -23.55
CA CYS A 21 -6.00 -29.11 -22.65
C CYS A 21 -6.82 -28.75 -21.39
N GLY A 22 -7.45 -29.72 -20.75
CA GLY A 22 -8.08 -29.58 -19.44
C GLY A 22 -7.45 -30.59 -18.49
N GLY A 23 -6.56 -30.12 -17.59
CA GLY A 23 -6.28 -30.88 -16.38
C GLY A 23 -7.64 -31.29 -15.77
N LYS A 24 -7.72 -32.46 -15.14
CA LYS A 24 -8.95 -32.85 -14.44
C LYS A 24 -9.20 -31.84 -13.33
N THR A 25 -10.26 -31.02 -13.48
CA THR A 25 -10.72 -30.17 -12.36
C THR A 25 -11.19 -31.08 -11.21
N THR A 26 -10.90 -30.64 -9.99
CA THR A 26 -11.40 -31.28 -8.77
C THR A 26 -12.70 -30.63 -8.29
N LEU A 27 -13.13 -29.55 -8.96
CA LEU A 27 -14.35 -28.80 -8.64
C LEU A 27 -15.60 -29.45 -9.23
N ASP A 28 -16.67 -29.46 -8.46
CA ASP A 28 -17.95 -30.08 -8.83
C ASP A 28 -19.14 -29.20 -8.35
N PRO A 29 -19.93 -28.62 -9.28
CA PRO A 29 -21.08 -27.81 -8.92
C PRO A 29 -22.15 -28.57 -8.10
N ASP A 30 -22.23 -29.86 -8.26
CA ASP A 30 -23.17 -30.71 -7.52
C ASP A 30 -22.69 -31.05 -6.09
N ASN A 31 -21.40 -30.82 -5.82
CA ASN A 31 -20.76 -31.00 -4.51
C ASN A 31 -19.79 -29.86 -4.20
N PRO A 32 -20.30 -28.65 -3.92
CA PRO A 32 -19.49 -27.45 -3.81
C PRO A 32 -18.50 -27.49 -2.64
N VAL A 33 -17.29 -26.94 -2.87
CA VAL A 33 -16.29 -26.71 -1.84
C VAL A 33 -16.49 -25.36 -1.18
N THR A 34 -16.40 -25.29 0.14
CA THR A 34 -16.44 -24.04 0.90
C THR A 34 -15.03 -23.62 1.27
N LEU A 35 -14.71 -22.34 1.00
CA LEU A 35 -13.52 -21.65 1.48
C LEU A 35 -13.93 -20.65 2.56
N THR A 36 -13.33 -20.76 3.73
CA THR A 36 -13.45 -19.74 4.78
C THR A 36 -12.43 -18.63 4.53
N MET A 37 -12.82 -17.37 4.75
CA MET A 37 -11.96 -16.23 4.47
C MET A 37 -11.92 -15.21 5.60
N TRP A 38 -10.71 -14.70 5.92
CA TRP A 38 -10.50 -13.52 6.74
C TRP A 38 -9.91 -12.40 5.89
N HIS A 39 -10.43 -11.18 6.04
CA HIS A 39 -9.91 -10.04 5.28
C HIS A 39 -9.92 -8.73 6.07
N VAL A 40 -9.22 -7.72 5.52
CA VAL A 40 -9.01 -6.41 6.13
C VAL A 40 -9.65 -5.25 5.34
N TYR A 41 -10.48 -5.56 4.35
CA TYR A 41 -11.04 -4.57 3.43
C TYR A 41 -12.41 -4.05 3.92
N GLY A 42 -12.36 -3.26 5.00
CA GLY A 42 -13.55 -2.65 5.62
C GLY A 42 -14.18 -3.52 6.69
N GLU A 43 -14.48 -2.92 7.84
CA GLU A 43 -15.05 -3.57 9.01
C GLU A 43 -16.58 -3.73 8.95
N GLN A 44 -17.22 -3.20 7.90
CA GLN A 44 -18.68 -3.22 7.75
C GLN A 44 -19.14 -4.38 6.87
N ALA A 45 -20.37 -4.83 7.09
CA ALA A 45 -20.98 -5.92 6.30
C ALA A 45 -21.09 -5.61 4.80
N ASP A 46 -21.10 -4.35 4.43
CA ASP A 46 -21.16 -3.80 3.07
C ASP A 46 -19.78 -3.38 2.54
N SER A 47 -18.73 -4.03 3.00
CA SER A 47 -17.37 -3.77 2.49
C SER A 47 -17.23 -4.14 1.01
N PRO A 48 -16.33 -3.48 0.25
CA PRO A 48 -16.06 -3.82 -1.14
C PRO A 48 -15.74 -5.31 -1.34
N MET A 49 -14.93 -5.89 -0.47
CA MET A 49 -14.59 -7.32 -0.54
C MET A 49 -15.81 -8.22 -0.31
N ASN A 50 -16.69 -7.88 0.66
CA ASN A 50 -17.90 -8.67 0.90
C ASN A 50 -18.86 -8.64 -0.29
N ARG A 51 -19.00 -7.49 -0.98
CA ARG A 51 -19.80 -7.38 -2.21
C ARG A 51 -19.24 -8.24 -3.34
N LEU A 52 -17.93 -8.19 -3.56
CA LEU A 52 -17.24 -9.02 -4.56
C LEU A 52 -17.37 -10.52 -4.25
N ILE A 53 -17.25 -10.93 -2.99
CA ILE A 53 -17.48 -12.32 -2.58
C ILE A 53 -18.93 -12.75 -2.86
N ALA A 54 -19.89 -11.89 -2.56
CA ALA A 54 -21.29 -12.18 -2.86
C ALA A 54 -21.55 -12.33 -4.37
N GLU A 55 -20.95 -11.46 -5.19
CA GLU A 55 -21.00 -11.54 -6.66
C GLU A 55 -20.32 -12.82 -7.18
N PHE A 56 -19.11 -13.14 -6.71
CA PHE A 56 -18.43 -14.38 -7.05
C PHE A 56 -19.29 -15.60 -6.74
N ASN A 57 -19.83 -15.67 -5.53
CA ASN A 57 -20.67 -16.80 -5.09
C ASN A 57 -21.93 -16.95 -5.95
N ALA A 58 -22.50 -15.82 -6.43
CA ALA A 58 -23.71 -15.83 -7.27
C ALA A 58 -23.42 -16.13 -8.75
N THR A 59 -22.17 -16.07 -9.19
CA THR A 59 -21.76 -16.23 -10.59
C THR A 59 -20.78 -17.38 -10.76
N VAL A 60 -19.50 -17.11 -10.89
CA VAL A 60 -18.44 -18.10 -11.13
C VAL A 60 -18.37 -19.14 -10.03
N GLY A 61 -18.57 -18.74 -8.77
CA GLY A 61 -18.62 -19.67 -7.63
C GLY A 61 -19.73 -20.71 -7.78
N GLN A 62 -20.94 -20.27 -8.11
CA GLN A 62 -22.06 -21.18 -8.37
C GLN A 62 -21.81 -22.10 -9.58
N GLU A 63 -21.28 -21.55 -10.68
CA GLU A 63 -20.97 -22.32 -11.90
C GLU A 63 -19.93 -23.42 -11.63
N LYS A 64 -18.94 -23.14 -10.80
CA LYS A 64 -17.81 -24.06 -10.55
C LYS A 64 -17.94 -24.89 -9.26
N GLY A 65 -18.97 -24.67 -8.46
CA GLY A 65 -19.13 -25.34 -7.17
C GLY A 65 -18.17 -24.83 -6.11
N ILE A 66 -18.03 -23.51 -6.01
CA ILE A 66 -17.20 -22.84 -5.00
C ILE A 66 -18.07 -21.88 -4.19
N LEU A 67 -17.94 -21.93 -2.87
CA LEU A 67 -18.57 -20.98 -1.95
C LEU A 67 -17.50 -20.34 -1.07
N VAL A 68 -17.30 -19.03 -1.18
CA VAL A 68 -16.43 -18.27 -0.28
C VAL A 68 -17.28 -17.69 0.85
N THR A 69 -16.89 -17.96 2.10
CA THR A 69 -17.61 -17.50 3.30
C THR A 69 -16.66 -16.68 4.18
N VAL A 70 -16.99 -15.42 4.41
CA VAL A 70 -16.23 -14.55 5.32
C VAL A 70 -16.55 -14.96 6.76
N THR A 71 -15.53 -15.36 7.50
CA THR A 71 -15.65 -15.76 8.91
C THR A 71 -15.04 -14.74 9.88
N ASN A 72 -14.20 -13.83 9.38
CA ASN A 72 -13.68 -12.70 10.15
C ASN A 72 -13.35 -11.51 9.25
N VAL A 73 -13.73 -10.32 9.69
CA VAL A 73 -13.28 -9.04 9.14
C VAL A 73 -12.52 -8.30 10.23
N THR A 74 -11.30 -7.88 9.96
CA THR A 74 -10.39 -7.28 10.95
C THR A 74 -9.61 -6.12 10.33
N SER A 75 -8.71 -5.50 11.09
CA SER A 75 -7.82 -4.46 10.59
C SER A 75 -6.44 -5.02 10.24
N THR A 76 -5.72 -4.30 9.39
CA THR A 76 -4.33 -4.65 9.00
C THR A 76 -3.38 -4.74 10.20
N SER A 77 -3.64 -3.97 11.28
CA SER A 77 -2.83 -3.99 12.51
C SER A 77 -3.12 -5.18 13.43
N LYS A 78 -4.23 -5.90 13.25
CA LYS A 78 -4.65 -6.99 14.14
C LYS A 78 -4.57 -8.37 13.50
N ILE A 79 -4.57 -8.44 12.17
CA ILE A 79 -4.72 -9.73 11.46
C ILE A 79 -3.56 -10.69 11.74
N SER A 80 -2.33 -10.19 11.84
CA SER A 80 -1.14 -10.99 12.11
C SER A 80 -1.28 -11.77 13.41
N ALA A 81 -1.53 -11.08 14.52
CA ALA A 81 -1.70 -11.73 15.82
C ALA A 81 -2.88 -12.72 15.88
N GLN A 82 -3.96 -12.43 15.13
CA GLN A 82 -5.11 -13.33 15.04
C GLN A 82 -4.79 -14.61 14.26
N LEU A 83 -4.02 -14.51 13.17
CA LEU A 83 -3.58 -15.65 12.36
C LEU A 83 -2.59 -16.53 13.14
N GLU A 84 -1.65 -15.94 13.86
CA GLU A 84 -0.71 -16.66 14.74
C GLU A 84 -1.45 -17.42 15.84
N ALA A 85 -2.41 -16.78 16.50
CA ALA A 85 -3.23 -17.41 17.52
C ALA A 85 -4.08 -18.56 16.93
N ALA A 86 -4.62 -18.39 15.72
CA ALA A 86 -5.35 -19.46 15.02
C ALA A 86 -4.44 -20.64 14.63
N LEU A 87 -3.20 -20.36 14.21
CA LEU A 87 -2.22 -21.40 13.84
C LEU A 87 -1.77 -22.21 15.09
N THR A 88 -1.58 -21.53 16.22
CA THR A 88 -1.17 -22.19 17.48
C THR A 88 -2.34 -22.92 18.16
N GLY A 89 -3.59 -22.65 17.75
CA GLY A 89 -4.78 -23.26 18.32
C GLY A 89 -5.08 -22.78 19.73
N ASP A 90 -4.83 -21.50 20.00
CA ASP A 90 -5.14 -20.90 21.29
C ASP A 90 -6.62 -21.04 21.65
N PRO A 91 -6.95 -21.31 22.91
CA PRO A 91 -8.34 -21.37 23.36
C PRO A 91 -9.10 -20.08 23.03
N ASP A 92 -10.33 -20.23 22.57
CA ASP A 92 -11.22 -19.13 22.17
C ASP A 92 -10.83 -18.41 20.86
N THR A 93 -9.85 -18.90 20.12
CA THR A 93 -9.48 -18.38 18.78
C THR A 93 -10.25 -19.15 17.69
N PRO A 94 -10.77 -18.48 16.65
CA PRO A 94 -11.35 -19.15 15.50
C PRO A 94 -10.35 -20.08 14.79
N GLU A 95 -10.86 -21.11 14.12
CA GLU A 95 -10.03 -22.00 13.30
C GLU A 95 -9.35 -21.21 12.17
N MET A 96 -8.14 -21.65 11.78
CA MET A 96 -7.37 -21.08 10.68
C MET A 96 -8.22 -21.05 9.40
N PRO A 97 -8.38 -19.88 8.74
CA PRO A 97 -9.16 -19.78 7.51
C PRO A 97 -8.43 -20.40 6.31
N ASP A 98 -9.19 -20.76 5.28
CA ASP A 98 -8.61 -21.27 4.03
C ASP A 98 -7.94 -20.17 3.20
N LEU A 99 -8.50 -18.94 3.24
CA LEU A 99 -7.97 -17.73 2.59
C LEU A 99 -7.89 -16.59 3.60
N PHE A 100 -6.85 -15.78 3.51
CA PHE A 100 -6.72 -14.63 4.39
C PHE A 100 -5.84 -13.53 3.82
N SER A 101 -6.18 -12.29 4.18
CA SER A 101 -5.30 -11.16 3.96
C SER A 101 -4.08 -11.28 4.85
N THR A 102 -2.89 -11.05 4.31
CA THR A 102 -1.64 -11.13 5.09
C THR A 102 -0.57 -10.18 4.55
N HIS A 103 0.30 -9.74 5.44
CA HIS A 103 1.57 -9.10 5.10
C HIS A 103 2.64 -10.18 4.85
N THR A 104 3.69 -9.82 4.13
CA THR A 104 4.80 -10.73 3.83
C THR A 104 5.54 -11.20 5.07
N ASN A 105 5.81 -10.30 6.02
CA ASN A 105 6.42 -10.69 7.30
C ASN A 105 5.55 -11.67 8.09
N THR A 106 4.23 -11.46 8.12
CA THR A 106 3.30 -12.40 8.78
C THR A 106 3.31 -13.77 8.08
N ALA A 107 3.37 -13.81 6.76
CA ALA A 107 3.47 -15.08 6.03
C ALA A 107 4.78 -15.83 6.34
N GLU A 108 5.88 -15.10 6.58
CA GLU A 108 7.14 -15.66 7.03
C GLU A 108 7.04 -16.24 8.45
N GLU A 109 6.43 -15.50 9.37
CA GLU A 109 6.18 -15.92 10.76
C GLU A 109 5.25 -17.14 10.87
N LEU A 110 4.22 -17.22 10.02
CA LEU A 110 3.34 -18.39 9.92
C LEU A 110 4.05 -19.64 9.37
N GLY A 111 5.15 -19.46 8.64
CA GLY A 111 5.91 -20.53 7.98
C GLY A 111 5.38 -20.86 6.58
N THR A 112 6.26 -20.74 5.58
CA THR A 112 5.90 -20.98 4.16
C THR A 112 5.50 -22.41 3.85
N GLU A 113 5.77 -23.37 4.74
CA GLU A 113 5.35 -24.78 4.64
C GLU A 113 3.84 -24.95 4.88
N HIS A 114 3.21 -24.04 5.60
CA HIS A 114 1.77 -24.06 5.88
C HIS A 114 0.95 -23.36 4.79
N LEU A 115 1.62 -22.65 3.88
CA LEU A 115 0.98 -21.82 2.89
C LEU A 115 1.02 -22.45 1.49
N LEU A 116 -0.04 -22.18 0.71
CA LEU A 116 -0.12 -22.57 -0.69
C LEU A 116 0.95 -21.82 -1.49
N ASP A 117 1.70 -22.54 -2.30
CA ASP A 117 2.54 -21.97 -3.34
C ASP A 117 1.69 -21.67 -4.58
N TRP A 118 1.36 -20.39 -4.80
CA TRP A 118 0.56 -19.96 -5.92
C TRP A 118 1.20 -20.26 -7.29
N ASN A 119 2.54 -20.45 -7.37
CA ASN A 119 3.19 -20.91 -8.59
C ASN A 119 2.69 -22.27 -9.05
N THR A 120 2.12 -23.07 -8.16
CA THR A 120 1.50 -24.37 -8.51
C THR A 120 0.12 -24.21 -9.14
N CYS A 121 -0.50 -23.04 -8.97
CA CYS A 121 -1.86 -22.75 -9.40
C CYS A 121 -1.92 -21.82 -10.62
N PHE A 122 -0.92 -20.97 -10.81
CA PHE A 122 -0.83 -19.99 -11.90
C PHE A 122 0.31 -20.38 -12.84
N SER A 123 0.06 -20.30 -14.14
CA SER A 123 1.11 -20.47 -15.14
C SER A 123 2.02 -19.24 -15.19
N GLU A 124 3.27 -19.44 -15.67
CA GLU A 124 4.20 -18.32 -15.90
C GLU A 124 3.61 -17.24 -16.84
N ASP A 125 2.79 -17.64 -17.80
CA ASP A 125 2.16 -16.69 -18.74
C ASP A 125 1.08 -15.86 -18.07
N GLU A 126 0.31 -16.41 -17.12
CA GLU A 126 -0.65 -15.65 -16.33
C GLU A 126 0.07 -14.65 -15.42
N LEU A 127 1.16 -15.09 -14.76
CA LEU A 127 1.92 -14.24 -13.85
C LEU A 127 2.62 -13.07 -14.53
N LYS A 128 2.94 -13.16 -15.85
CA LYS A 128 3.52 -12.03 -16.60
C LYS A 128 2.60 -10.79 -16.69
N ASN A 129 1.30 -10.96 -16.49
CA ASN A 129 0.38 -9.82 -16.45
C ASN A 129 0.44 -9.04 -15.14
N TYR A 130 0.98 -9.61 -14.08
CA TYR A 130 1.12 -8.94 -12.78
C TYR A 130 2.40 -8.10 -12.72
N VAL A 131 2.39 -7.07 -11.88
CA VAL A 131 3.57 -6.24 -11.62
C VAL A 131 4.65 -7.12 -10.98
N PRO A 132 5.85 -7.24 -11.60
CA PRO A 132 6.87 -8.19 -11.16
C PRO A 132 7.29 -7.98 -9.70
N GLU A 133 7.45 -6.73 -9.27
CA GLU A 133 7.87 -6.36 -7.92
C GLU A 133 6.82 -6.77 -6.88
N PHE A 134 5.53 -6.82 -7.26
CA PHE A 134 4.46 -7.27 -6.37
C PHE A 134 4.45 -8.78 -6.18
N LEU A 135 4.84 -9.53 -7.21
CA LEU A 135 5.05 -10.98 -7.10
C LEU A 135 6.33 -11.29 -6.33
N GLU A 136 7.39 -10.53 -6.54
CA GLU A 136 8.66 -10.68 -5.81
C GLU A 136 8.45 -10.47 -4.30
N ASP A 137 7.73 -9.42 -3.89
CA ASP A 137 7.36 -9.17 -2.50
C ASP A 137 6.65 -10.37 -1.85
N GLY A 138 5.75 -11.02 -2.58
CA GLY A 138 5.01 -12.20 -2.09
C GLY A 138 5.77 -13.52 -2.19
N THR A 139 7.01 -13.51 -2.71
CA THR A 139 7.81 -14.72 -2.97
C THR A 139 8.84 -14.95 -1.88
N MET A 140 8.73 -16.07 -1.18
CA MET A 140 9.63 -16.46 -0.10
C MET A 140 10.18 -17.87 -0.34
N ASN A 141 11.49 -18.04 -0.24
CA ASN A 141 12.15 -19.33 -0.46
C ASN A 141 11.77 -19.98 -1.80
N GLY A 142 11.54 -19.15 -2.84
CA GLY A 142 11.16 -19.58 -4.19
C GLY A 142 9.68 -19.96 -4.35
N LYS A 143 8.84 -19.76 -3.33
CA LYS A 143 7.39 -19.95 -3.37
C LYS A 143 6.67 -18.61 -3.35
N LEU A 144 5.72 -18.42 -4.22
CA LEU A 144 4.79 -17.28 -4.16
C LEU A 144 3.69 -17.61 -3.13
N VAL A 145 3.82 -17.12 -1.91
CA VAL A 145 2.91 -17.44 -0.80
C VAL A 145 1.94 -16.32 -0.46
N VAL A 146 2.24 -15.06 -0.87
CA VAL A 146 1.35 -13.92 -0.73
C VAL A 146 1.00 -13.40 -2.13
N PHE A 147 -0.20 -13.68 -2.61
CA PHE A 147 -0.63 -13.24 -3.93
C PHE A 147 -1.09 -11.78 -3.90
N PRO A 148 -0.59 -10.90 -4.80
CA PRO A 148 -1.00 -9.51 -4.83
C PRO A 148 -2.45 -9.39 -5.35
N VAL A 149 -3.33 -8.78 -4.56
CA VAL A 149 -4.71 -8.45 -4.95
C VAL A 149 -4.99 -6.96 -4.85
N SER A 150 -4.22 -6.28 -4.01
CA SER A 150 -4.17 -4.83 -3.86
C SER A 150 -2.82 -4.45 -3.26
N LYS A 151 -2.23 -3.37 -3.72
CA LYS A 151 -0.99 -2.81 -3.17
C LYS A 151 -1.19 -1.33 -2.91
N SER A 152 -0.40 -0.76 -2.02
CA SER A 152 -0.39 0.68 -1.79
C SER A 152 1.01 1.24 -1.83
N THR A 153 1.09 2.52 -2.10
CA THR A 153 2.30 3.32 -1.96
C THR A 153 1.99 4.54 -1.09
N TYR A 154 2.89 5.48 -0.99
CA TYR A 154 2.63 6.77 -0.36
C TYR A 154 2.44 7.85 -1.42
N ALA A 155 1.64 8.86 -1.06
CA ALA A 155 1.41 10.03 -1.88
C ALA A 155 1.32 11.28 -0.99
N LEU A 156 1.46 12.45 -1.59
CA LEU A 156 1.25 13.73 -0.93
C LEU A 156 -0.20 14.18 -1.13
N PHE A 157 -0.97 14.18 -0.06
CA PHE A 157 -2.35 14.65 0.00
C PHE A 157 -2.38 16.09 0.47
N LEU A 158 -3.13 16.96 -0.20
CA LEU A 158 -3.22 18.38 0.12
C LEU A 158 -4.69 18.82 0.23
N ASN A 159 -4.99 19.63 1.24
CA ASN A 159 -6.19 20.46 1.23
C ASN A 159 -6.03 21.51 0.11
N GLY A 160 -6.61 21.22 -1.05
CA GLY A 160 -6.47 22.05 -2.26
C GLY A 160 -7.03 23.44 -2.07
N SER A 161 -8.16 23.58 -1.35
CA SER A 161 -8.75 24.91 -1.08
C SER A 161 -7.79 25.82 -0.32
N GLN A 162 -7.09 25.27 0.66
CA GLN A 162 -6.11 26.03 1.45
C GLN A 162 -4.83 26.27 0.64
N PHE A 163 -4.37 25.26 -0.12
CA PHE A 163 -3.20 25.42 -0.97
C PHE A 163 -3.39 26.50 -2.04
N GLU A 164 -4.56 26.58 -2.66
CA GLU A 164 -4.86 27.60 -3.67
C GLU A 164 -4.77 29.03 -3.10
N ARG A 165 -5.25 29.25 -1.85
CA ARG A 165 -5.07 30.55 -1.16
C ARG A 165 -3.59 30.86 -0.89
N PHE A 166 -2.87 29.89 -0.35
CA PHE A 166 -1.42 30.00 -0.11
C PHE A 166 -0.68 30.28 -1.43
N SER A 167 -1.00 29.56 -2.49
CA SER A 167 -0.43 29.74 -3.82
C SER A 167 -0.68 31.15 -4.38
N ALA A 168 -1.92 31.65 -4.26
CA ALA A 168 -2.29 32.98 -4.73
C ALA A 168 -1.50 34.10 -4.04
N ASP A 169 -1.25 33.95 -2.73
CA ASP A 169 -0.55 34.97 -1.93
C ASP A 169 0.98 34.90 -2.06
N THR A 170 1.55 33.72 -2.26
CA THR A 170 2.99 33.50 -2.20
C THR A 170 3.65 33.16 -3.54
N GLY A 171 2.84 32.78 -4.54
CA GLY A 171 3.31 32.30 -5.85
C GLY A 171 3.85 30.87 -5.84
N VAL A 172 3.74 30.12 -4.74
CA VAL A 172 4.13 28.70 -4.69
C VAL A 172 3.13 27.89 -5.51
N THR A 173 3.61 27.04 -6.42
CA THR A 173 2.77 26.20 -7.28
C THR A 173 2.88 24.72 -6.90
N TYR A 174 1.96 23.88 -7.39
CA TYR A 174 2.06 22.43 -7.22
C TYR A 174 3.36 21.86 -7.81
N ASP A 175 3.86 22.43 -8.91
CA ASP A 175 5.12 21.99 -9.53
C ASP A 175 6.34 22.20 -8.60
N ALA A 176 6.31 23.20 -7.73
CA ALA A 176 7.36 23.42 -6.73
C ALA A 176 7.47 22.24 -5.76
N LEU A 177 6.39 21.49 -5.55
CA LEU A 177 6.35 20.34 -4.64
C LEU A 177 6.89 19.05 -5.29
N SER A 178 7.33 19.10 -6.54
CA SER A 178 7.82 17.92 -7.27
C SER A 178 9.19 17.44 -6.82
N THR A 179 9.93 18.22 -6.04
CA THR A 179 11.23 17.88 -5.45
C THR A 179 11.24 18.15 -3.95
N TRP A 180 12.10 17.45 -3.19
CA TRP A 180 12.24 17.69 -1.75
C TRP A 180 12.73 19.11 -1.43
N GLU A 181 13.61 19.68 -2.25
CA GLU A 181 14.07 21.05 -2.09
C GLU A 181 12.92 22.05 -2.19
N GLY A 182 12.13 21.95 -3.25
CA GLY A 182 10.96 22.81 -3.45
C GLY A 182 9.86 22.57 -2.40
N PHE A 183 9.69 21.31 -1.95
CA PHE A 183 8.78 20.97 -0.88
C PHE A 183 9.17 21.65 0.44
N PHE A 184 10.43 21.57 0.86
CA PHE A 184 10.89 22.22 2.10
C PHE A 184 10.84 23.75 2.02
N ASP A 185 11.16 24.33 0.86
CA ASP A 185 11.00 25.77 0.63
C ASP A 185 9.53 26.19 0.73
N ALA A 186 8.61 25.40 0.17
CA ALA A 186 7.19 25.65 0.29
C ALA A 186 6.70 25.49 1.74
N ALA A 187 7.21 24.50 2.47
CA ALA A 187 6.87 24.25 3.86
C ALA A 187 7.28 25.42 4.78
N ALA A 188 8.47 25.96 4.59
CA ALA A 188 8.93 27.14 5.32
C ALA A 188 8.06 28.38 5.02
N LYS A 189 7.76 28.63 3.72
CA LYS A 189 6.88 29.75 3.32
C LYS A 189 5.45 29.60 3.85
N TYR A 190 4.95 28.36 3.90
CA TYR A 190 3.62 28.10 4.44
C TYR A 190 3.57 28.36 5.94
N TYR A 191 4.60 27.95 6.68
CA TYR A 191 4.71 28.20 8.11
C TYR A 191 4.63 29.70 8.42
N ASP A 192 5.38 30.51 7.69
CA ASP A 192 5.34 31.98 7.81
C ASP A 192 3.96 32.57 7.41
N TRP A 193 3.38 32.09 6.31
CA TRP A 193 2.09 32.57 5.78
C TRP A 193 0.92 32.21 6.70
N SER A 194 0.96 31.03 7.32
CA SER A 194 -0.13 30.46 8.12
C SER A 194 -0.08 30.81 9.62
N ASP A 195 0.83 31.67 10.03
CA ASP A 195 1.09 32.04 11.44
C ASP A 195 1.52 30.80 12.27
N GLY A 196 2.45 30.02 11.71
CA GLY A 196 3.11 28.92 12.39
C GLY A 196 2.43 27.54 12.26
N LYS A 197 1.52 27.30 11.30
CA LYS A 197 1.01 25.96 11.07
C LYS A 197 1.98 25.12 10.25
N PRO A 198 2.19 23.85 10.59
CA PRO A 198 2.99 22.93 9.79
C PRO A 198 2.39 22.75 8.40
N PHE A 199 3.25 22.63 7.39
CA PHE A 199 2.83 22.36 6.02
C PHE A 199 2.33 20.93 5.84
N CYS A 200 3.05 19.95 6.41
CA CYS A 200 2.77 18.54 6.14
C CYS A 200 3.03 17.64 7.35
N ALA A 201 2.15 16.67 7.56
CA ALA A 201 2.34 15.57 8.49
C ALA A 201 2.83 14.32 7.77
N PHE A 202 3.74 13.58 8.40
CA PHE A 202 4.32 12.35 7.83
C PHE A 202 3.91 11.12 8.63
N ASP A 203 3.38 10.11 7.98
CA ASP A 203 3.11 8.82 8.62
C ASP A 203 4.40 8.03 8.88
N TYR A 204 5.31 7.99 7.90
CA TYR A 204 6.59 7.27 7.98
C TYR A 204 7.73 8.08 7.36
N LEU A 205 8.17 9.11 8.05
CA LEU A 205 9.23 10.03 7.59
C LEU A 205 10.52 9.31 7.22
N ILE A 206 10.92 8.29 8.00
CA ILE A 206 12.18 7.55 7.79
C ILE A 206 12.26 6.93 6.39
N ARG A 207 11.13 6.48 5.81
CA ARG A 207 11.11 5.90 4.46
C ARG A 207 11.57 6.89 3.39
N HIS A 208 11.28 8.17 3.57
CA HIS A 208 11.69 9.22 2.64
C HIS A 208 13.18 9.56 2.77
N VAL A 209 13.72 9.45 3.98
CA VAL A 209 15.17 9.52 4.21
C VAL A 209 15.89 8.36 3.51
N GLU A 210 15.38 7.13 3.67
CA GLU A 210 15.91 5.94 3.00
C GLU A 210 15.96 6.13 1.47
N PHE A 211 14.87 6.60 0.88
CA PHE A 211 14.79 6.83 -0.57
C PHE A 211 15.71 7.94 -1.05
N ASP A 212 15.92 8.99 -0.25
CA ASP A 212 16.88 10.04 -0.57
C ASP A 212 18.33 9.50 -0.56
N VAL A 213 18.66 8.59 0.37
CA VAL A 213 19.95 7.87 0.37
C VAL A 213 20.07 6.96 -0.85
N MET A 214 19.05 6.15 -1.13
CA MET A 214 19.06 5.24 -2.27
C MET A 214 19.19 5.99 -3.61
N ALA A 215 18.55 7.14 -3.74
CA ALA A 215 18.67 7.98 -4.95
C ALA A 215 20.09 8.53 -5.15
N LYS A 216 20.87 8.71 -4.07
CA LYS A 216 22.26 9.17 -4.11
C LYS A 216 23.25 8.04 -4.33
N ASP A 217 23.10 6.96 -3.58
CA ASP A 217 24.11 5.90 -3.45
C ASP A 217 23.73 4.63 -4.26
N GLY A 218 22.52 4.56 -4.81
CA GLY A 218 21.98 3.39 -5.53
C GLY A 218 21.45 2.29 -4.62
N ALA A 219 21.81 2.28 -3.34
CA ALA A 219 21.35 1.31 -2.34
C ALA A 219 21.42 1.91 -0.93
N LEU A 220 20.72 1.29 0.00
CA LEU A 220 20.83 1.55 1.42
C LEU A 220 21.31 0.27 2.12
N GLU A 221 22.40 0.38 2.86
CA GLU A 221 22.98 -0.74 3.59
C GLU A 221 22.51 -0.76 5.05
N TYR A 222 22.32 -1.98 5.57
CA TYR A 222 21.95 -2.23 6.95
C TYR A 222 23.03 -3.04 7.65
N THR A 223 23.15 -2.85 8.95
CA THR A 223 24.04 -3.63 9.80
C THR A 223 23.49 -5.04 10.06
N GLU A 224 24.33 -5.96 10.54
CA GLU A 224 23.92 -7.32 10.93
C GLU A 224 22.84 -7.30 12.04
N ASP A 225 22.81 -6.25 12.86
CA ASP A 225 21.81 -6.05 13.92
C ASP A 225 20.46 -5.51 13.39
N GLY A 226 20.33 -5.40 12.08
CA GLY A 226 19.07 -4.95 11.46
C GLY A 226 18.76 -3.49 11.70
N TRP A 227 19.75 -2.59 11.61
CA TRP A 227 19.58 -1.15 11.62
C TRP A 227 20.42 -0.49 10.51
N TYR A 228 20.37 0.82 10.39
CA TYR A 228 21.12 1.54 9.37
C TYR A 228 22.61 1.57 9.69
N ASP A 229 23.44 1.55 8.68
CA ASP A 229 24.86 1.90 8.85
C ASP A 229 25.00 3.40 9.13
N LEU A 230 25.13 3.74 10.41
CA LEU A 230 25.26 5.14 10.88
C LEU A 230 26.56 5.81 10.45
N GLN A 231 27.49 5.09 9.82
CA GLN A 231 28.72 5.65 9.26
C GLN A 231 28.55 6.07 7.80
N ASN A 232 27.41 5.78 7.19
CA ASN A 232 27.07 6.25 5.84
C ASN A 232 26.83 7.79 5.87
N PRO A 233 27.70 8.60 5.22
CA PRO A 233 27.55 10.06 5.24
C PRO A 233 26.29 10.52 4.49
N SER A 234 25.82 9.77 3.50
CA SER A 234 24.60 10.09 2.79
C SER A 234 23.36 9.94 3.69
N LEU A 235 23.40 9.02 4.68
CA LEU A 235 22.32 8.86 5.65
C LEU A 235 22.22 10.10 6.56
N GLU A 236 23.33 10.58 7.14
CA GLU A 236 23.33 11.80 7.96
C GLU A 236 22.88 13.00 7.12
N GLU A 237 23.41 13.17 5.91
CA GLU A 237 23.03 14.28 5.03
C GLU A 237 21.55 14.28 4.70
N SER A 238 20.99 13.11 4.31
CA SER A 238 19.57 12.96 3.99
C SER A 238 18.71 13.18 5.22
N TRP A 239 19.09 12.60 6.36
CA TRP A 239 18.38 12.81 7.62
C TRP A 239 18.32 14.28 8.02
N MET A 240 19.43 14.99 7.93
CA MET A 240 19.53 16.42 8.30
C MET A 240 18.61 17.32 7.47
N LYS A 241 18.28 16.98 6.23
CA LYS A 241 17.29 17.73 5.42
C LYS A 241 15.90 17.70 6.09
N PHE A 242 15.43 16.51 6.44
CA PHE A 242 14.13 16.34 7.09
C PHE A 242 14.14 16.85 8.54
N ALA A 243 15.22 16.59 9.26
CA ALA A 243 15.37 17.00 10.66
C ALA A 243 15.33 18.52 10.85
N ARG A 244 15.92 19.31 9.93
CA ARG A 244 15.83 20.78 9.98
C ARG A 244 14.38 21.25 9.86
N SER A 245 13.64 20.74 8.90
CA SER A 245 12.24 21.09 8.68
C SER A 245 11.34 20.66 9.84
N LEU A 246 11.61 19.47 10.43
CA LEU A 246 10.92 18.97 11.61
C LEU A 246 11.20 19.84 12.83
N ALA A 247 12.46 20.17 13.10
CA ALA A 247 12.89 21.01 14.22
C ALA A 247 12.29 22.42 14.18
N GLN A 248 12.10 22.96 12.98
CA GLN A 248 11.48 24.27 12.76
C GLN A 248 9.93 24.21 12.79
N GLY A 249 9.34 23.03 12.92
CA GLY A 249 7.89 22.86 12.88
C GLY A 249 7.26 23.05 11.51
N HIS A 250 8.05 23.13 10.42
CA HIS A 250 7.54 23.22 9.05
C HIS A 250 6.85 21.93 8.60
N ILE A 251 7.35 20.79 9.09
CA ILE A 251 6.73 19.48 8.99
C ILE A 251 6.59 18.86 10.38
N VAL A 252 5.73 17.86 10.50
CA VAL A 252 5.53 17.11 11.75
C VAL A 252 5.43 15.60 11.47
N VAL A 253 5.82 14.80 12.46
CA VAL A 253 5.45 13.38 12.48
C VAL A 253 4.03 13.27 13.01
N SER A 254 3.17 12.53 12.30
CA SER A 254 1.77 12.36 12.69
C SER A 254 1.62 11.62 14.01
N ASP A 255 0.59 11.97 14.80
CA ASP A 255 0.28 11.26 16.05
C ASP A 255 -0.24 9.84 15.79
N GLN A 256 -1.05 9.69 14.76
CA GLN A 256 -1.59 8.41 14.28
C GLN A 256 -1.48 8.30 12.75
N TYR A 257 -2.26 9.12 12.05
CA TYR A 257 -2.31 9.18 10.58
C TYR A 257 -2.42 10.62 10.12
N SER A 258 -1.63 10.98 9.11
CA SER A 258 -1.55 12.34 8.55
C SER A 258 -2.89 12.86 8.02
N ASN A 259 -3.77 11.98 7.52
CA ASN A 259 -5.11 12.38 7.07
C ASN A 259 -5.93 13.06 8.19
N THR A 260 -5.81 12.62 9.44
CA THR A 260 -6.51 13.25 10.57
C THR A 260 -6.10 14.71 10.72
N GLN A 261 -4.80 15.01 10.67
CA GLN A 261 -4.28 16.37 10.82
C GLN A 261 -4.67 17.28 9.64
N VAL A 262 -4.73 16.73 8.42
CA VAL A 262 -5.24 17.47 7.27
C VAL A 262 -6.73 17.77 7.42
N MET A 263 -7.54 16.79 7.86
CA MET A 263 -9.00 16.92 7.98
C MET A 263 -9.44 17.79 9.16
N THR A 264 -8.55 18.03 10.12
CA THR A 264 -8.76 18.99 11.23
C THR A 264 -8.14 20.37 10.94
N GLY A 265 -7.43 20.53 9.81
CA GLY A 265 -6.77 21.79 9.45
C GLY A 265 -5.56 22.12 10.32
N GLU A 266 -4.99 21.12 11.00
CA GLU A 266 -3.72 21.26 11.74
C GLU A 266 -2.55 21.38 10.78
N THR A 267 -2.58 20.62 9.66
CA THR A 267 -1.61 20.72 8.57
C THR A 267 -2.31 20.98 7.24
N LEU A 268 -1.60 21.56 6.28
CA LEU A 268 -2.10 21.73 4.92
C LEU A 268 -2.14 20.40 4.17
N GLY A 269 -1.13 19.57 4.39
CA GLY A 269 -0.97 18.29 3.71
C GLY A 269 -0.54 17.16 4.62
N GLY A 270 -0.57 15.96 4.05
CA GLY A 270 -0.11 14.74 4.69
C GLY A 270 0.57 13.82 3.67
N ILE A 271 1.66 13.16 4.07
CA ILE A 271 2.26 12.08 3.31
C ILE A 271 1.97 10.77 4.02
N GLY A 272 1.22 9.91 3.34
CA GLY A 272 0.81 8.62 3.87
C GLY A 272 0.35 7.67 2.77
N SER A 273 -0.19 6.53 3.17
CA SER A 273 -0.66 5.49 2.26
C SER A 273 -1.73 6.01 1.29
N THR A 274 -1.67 5.59 0.04
CA THR A 274 -2.73 5.84 -0.96
C THR A 274 -4.10 5.36 -0.49
N ALA A 275 -4.16 4.26 0.28
CA ALA A 275 -5.39 3.75 0.88
C ALA A 275 -6.03 4.72 1.89
N ALA A 276 -5.30 5.73 2.35
CA ALA A 276 -5.85 6.77 3.23
C ALA A 276 -6.89 7.66 2.52
N ILE A 277 -7.00 7.63 1.19
CA ILE A 277 -7.99 8.43 0.45
C ILE A 277 -9.42 8.21 0.97
N THR A 278 -9.74 7.00 1.40
CA THR A 278 -11.06 6.65 1.96
C THR A 278 -11.40 7.36 3.28
N TYR A 279 -10.40 7.97 3.93
CA TYR A 279 -10.53 8.74 5.17
C TYR A 279 -10.45 10.27 4.95
N TYR A 280 -10.26 10.70 3.70
CA TYR A 280 -10.36 12.11 3.34
C TYR A 280 -11.79 12.43 2.96
N ASN A 281 -12.38 13.44 3.63
CA ASN A 281 -13.74 13.89 3.38
C ASN A 281 -13.74 15.10 2.44
N ASP A 282 -14.90 15.38 1.84
CA ASP A 282 -15.11 16.56 0.99
C ASP A 282 -14.98 17.89 1.76
N THR A 283 -15.01 17.83 3.09
CA THR A 283 -15.02 18.98 3.97
C THR A 283 -14.01 18.84 5.08
N VAL A 284 -13.09 19.79 5.21
CA VAL A 284 -12.22 19.95 6.37
C VAL A 284 -12.98 20.69 7.46
N THR A 285 -12.81 20.26 8.72
CA THR A 285 -13.41 20.92 9.89
C THR A 285 -12.33 21.39 10.83
N TYR A 286 -12.26 22.69 11.02
CA TYR A 286 -11.28 23.36 11.87
C TYR A 286 -11.60 23.29 13.36
N PRO A 287 -10.64 23.52 14.28
CA PRO A 287 -10.85 23.48 15.72
C PRO A 287 -11.89 24.46 16.26
N ASP A 288 -12.15 25.56 15.54
CA ASP A 288 -13.21 26.55 15.87
C ASP A 288 -14.61 26.14 15.39
N ASN A 289 -14.77 24.92 14.85
CA ASN A 289 -15.96 24.36 14.24
C ASN A 289 -16.39 25.05 12.93
N THR A 290 -15.55 25.86 12.31
CA THR A 290 -15.77 26.27 10.94
C THR A 290 -15.37 25.14 9.98
N SER A 291 -15.94 25.11 8.80
CA SER A 291 -15.62 24.10 7.79
C SER A 291 -15.66 24.68 6.38
N GLU A 292 -14.89 24.09 5.49
CA GLU A 292 -14.86 24.42 4.08
C GLU A 292 -14.62 23.19 3.22
N PRO A 293 -14.93 23.24 1.89
CA PRO A 293 -14.58 22.16 0.97
C PRO A 293 -13.08 21.88 0.98
N THR A 294 -12.70 20.61 1.02
CA THR A 294 -11.29 20.20 0.98
C THR A 294 -10.69 20.41 -0.41
N ASN A 295 -11.46 20.12 -1.49
CA ASN A 295 -10.95 20.06 -2.86
C ASN A 295 -9.64 19.27 -2.93
N LEU A 296 -9.69 18.06 -2.41
CA LEU A 296 -8.51 17.21 -2.20
C LEU A 296 -7.67 17.13 -3.49
N LYS A 297 -6.37 17.40 -3.36
CA LYS A 297 -5.38 17.23 -4.42
C LYS A 297 -4.33 16.25 -3.96
N VAL A 298 -4.11 15.20 -4.78
CA VAL A 298 -3.05 14.22 -4.51
C VAL A 298 -1.94 14.36 -5.53
N LEU A 299 -0.72 14.37 -5.06
CA LEU A 299 0.50 14.49 -5.87
C LEU A 299 1.41 13.28 -5.66
N PRO A 300 2.27 12.93 -6.63
CA PRO A 300 3.36 12.00 -6.42
C PRO A 300 4.25 12.44 -5.25
N LEU A 301 5.01 11.51 -4.71
CA LEU A 301 6.07 11.83 -3.75
C LEU A 301 7.09 12.80 -4.39
N PRO A 302 7.62 13.77 -3.63
CA PRO A 302 8.70 14.63 -4.12
C PRO A 302 9.93 13.81 -4.50
N ARG A 303 10.63 14.22 -5.56
CA ARG A 303 11.80 13.53 -6.09
C ARG A 303 13.06 13.93 -5.34
N SER A 304 13.99 12.98 -5.22
CA SER A 304 15.34 13.18 -4.66
C SER A 304 16.35 13.38 -5.80
N GLY A 305 16.62 14.62 -6.16
CA GLY A 305 17.56 14.94 -7.24
C GLY A 305 17.18 14.37 -8.61
N ASP A 306 18.17 14.12 -9.45
CA ASP A 306 17.99 13.63 -10.82
C ASP A 306 18.19 12.09 -10.96
N GLY A 307 18.51 11.40 -9.87
CA GLY A 307 18.75 9.96 -9.84
C GLY A 307 17.47 9.12 -9.95
N GLU A 308 17.64 7.81 -9.77
CA GLU A 308 16.53 6.88 -9.68
C GLU A 308 15.61 7.27 -8.52
N GLN A 309 14.32 7.22 -8.73
CA GLN A 309 13.32 7.56 -7.73
C GLN A 309 12.71 6.29 -7.14
N TYR A 310 12.38 6.34 -5.85
CA TYR A 310 11.86 5.19 -5.13
C TYR A 310 10.53 5.52 -4.46
N MET A 311 9.65 4.51 -4.38
CA MET A 311 8.40 4.61 -3.65
C MET A 311 8.22 3.40 -2.73
N PRO A 312 7.60 3.55 -1.56
CA PRO A 312 7.33 2.41 -0.71
C PRO A 312 6.28 1.52 -1.36
N MET A 313 6.51 0.23 -1.31
CA MET A 313 5.50 -0.76 -1.60
C MET A 313 4.96 -1.34 -0.30
N THR A 314 3.65 -1.20 -0.10
CA THR A 314 2.96 -1.67 1.10
C THR A 314 1.63 -2.33 0.74
N GLY A 315 0.83 -2.67 1.74
CA GLY A 315 -0.45 -3.34 1.56
C GLY A 315 -0.37 -4.83 1.85
N VAL A 316 -1.52 -5.44 1.92
CA VAL A 316 -1.66 -6.89 2.12
C VAL A 316 -1.94 -7.59 0.79
N GLY A 317 -1.52 -8.85 0.68
CA GLY A 317 -1.98 -9.75 -0.35
C GLY A 317 -2.94 -10.80 0.20
N LEU A 318 -3.21 -11.85 -0.56
CA LEU A 318 -3.94 -13.02 -0.12
C LEU A 318 -3.00 -14.23 -0.03
N SER A 319 -3.01 -14.88 1.12
CA SER A 319 -2.46 -16.22 1.31
C SER A 319 -3.57 -17.24 1.44
N ALA A 320 -3.27 -18.48 1.08
CA ALA A 320 -4.14 -19.62 1.30
C ALA A 320 -3.44 -20.63 2.21
N TYR A 321 -4.20 -21.21 3.15
CA TYR A 321 -3.71 -22.30 3.95
C TYR A 321 -3.70 -23.58 3.11
N ALA A 322 -2.55 -24.25 3.01
CA ALA A 322 -2.37 -25.40 2.14
C ALA A 322 -3.02 -26.66 2.75
N THR A 323 -4.27 -26.94 2.40
CA THR A 323 -5.02 -28.06 2.96
C THR A 323 -5.31 -29.19 1.96
N THR A 324 -6.05 -28.92 0.88
CA THR A 324 -6.43 -29.91 -0.14
C THR A 324 -6.25 -29.37 -1.54
N GLU A 325 -6.04 -30.25 -2.53
CA GLU A 325 -5.96 -29.87 -3.95
C GLU A 325 -7.24 -29.15 -4.42
N GLN A 326 -8.41 -29.61 -3.98
CA GLN A 326 -9.69 -28.99 -4.33
C GLN A 326 -9.79 -27.55 -3.79
N LYS A 327 -9.38 -27.30 -2.53
CA LYS A 327 -9.38 -25.96 -1.94
C LYS A 327 -8.35 -25.05 -2.60
N ALA A 328 -7.18 -25.58 -2.97
CA ALA A 328 -6.17 -24.84 -3.70
C ALA A 328 -6.66 -24.40 -5.08
N GLU A 329 -7.32 -25.30 -5.83
CA GLU A 329 -7.93 -24.98 -7.12
C GLU A 329 -9.06 -23.95 -6.95
N ALA A 330 -9.92 -24.08 -5.95
CA ALA A 330 -10.99 -23.13 -5.66
C ALA A 330 -10.46 -21.74 -5.31
N ALA A 331 -9.42 -21.68 -4.48
CA ALA A 331 -8.74 -20.43 -4.10
C ALA A 331 -8.13 -19.72 -5.32
N ALA A 332 -7.48 -20.48 -6.22
CA ALA A 332 -6.92 -19.94 -7.44
C ALA A 332 -7.99 -19.40 -8.41
N VAL A 333 -9.14 -20.07 -8.51
CA VAL A 333 -10.28 -19.57 -9.30
C VAL A 333 -10.79 -18.25 -8.74
N PHE A 334 -10.94 -18.15 -7.42
CA PHE A 334 -11.40 -16.93 -6.76
C PHE A 334 -10.39 -15.78 -6.97
N VAL A 335 -9.09 -16.02 -6.77
CA VAL A 335 -8.05 -15.00 -6.91
C VAL A 335 -7.95 -14.51 -8.36
N ARG A 336 -7.99 -15.40 -9.37
CA ARG A 336 -8.04 -14.99 -10.79
C ARG A 336 -9.22 -14.09 -11.09
N TRP A 337 -10.41 -14.48 -10.60
CA TRP A 337 -11.62 -13.71 -10.78
C TRP A 337 -11.51 -12.33 -10.10
N LEU A 338 -11.01 -12.28 -8.86
CA LEU A 338 -10.85 -11.06 -8.09
C LEU A 338 -9.86 -10.08 -8.74
N THR A 339 -8.81 -10.60 -9.38
CA THR A 339 -7.74 -9.79 -10.00
C THR A 339 -7.92 -9.60 -11.50
N GLU A 340 -9.08 -9.94 -12.08
CA GLU A 340 -9.39 -9.59 -13.47
C GLU A 340 -9.39 -8.06 -13.65
N GLY A 341 -8.79 -7.55 -14.74
CA GLY A 341 -8.39 -6.17 -14.89
C GLY A 341 -9.40 -5.11 -14.46
N GLU A 342 -10.58 -5.02 -15.11
CA GLU A 342 -11.60 -4.02 -14.74
C GLU A 342 -12.10 -4.20 -13.31
N ARG A 343 -12.33 -5.45 -12.87
CA ARG A 343 -12.79 -5.76 -11.50
C ARG A 343 -11.74 -5.40 -10.46
N ASN A 344 -10.46 -5.65 -10.76
CA ASN A 344 -9.39 -5.24 -9.87
C ASN A 344 -9.34 -3.71 -9.76
N LEU A 345 -9.50 -2.99 -10.89
CA LEU A 345 -9.54 -1.53 -10.86
C LEU A 345 -10.71 -1.01 -10.03
N ASP A 346 -11.93 -1.51 -10.22
CA ASP A 346 -13.09 -1.13 -9.42
C ASP A 346 -12.83 -1.34 -7.91
N PHE A 347 -12.29 -2.51 -7.56
CA PHE A 347 -11.96 -2.84 -6.18
C PHE A 347 -10.92 -1.89 -5.56
N VAL A 348 -9.84 -1.59 -6.29
CA VAL A 348 -8.78 -0.73 -5.75
C VAL A 348 -9.19 0.74 -5.73
N VAL A 349 -10.06 1.20 -6.63
CA VAL A 349 -10.65 2.54 -6.55
C VAL A 349 -11.49 2.69 -5.28
N GLU A 350 -12.35 1.74 -4.98
CA GLU A 350 -13.18 1.78 -3.77
C GLU A 350 -12.37 1.73 -2.47
N THR A 351 -11.19 1.12 -2.51
CA THR A 351 -10.35 0.88 -1.32
C THR A 351 -9.12 1.78 -1.22
N GLY A 352 -8.85 2.61 -2.24
CA GLY A 352 -7.70 3.51 -2.29
C GLY A 352 -6.35 2.81 -2.55
N TYR A 353 -6.39 1.54 -2.93
CA TYR A 353 -5.18 0.77 -3.27
C TYR A 353 -4.74 1.01 -4.72
N MET A 354 -3.63 0.39 -5.12
CA MET A 354 -3.14 0.36 -6.49
C MET A 354 -3.56 -0.93 -7.18
N PRO A 355 -3.82 -0.90 -8.51
CA PRO A 355 -3.95 -2.10 -9.33
C PRO A 355 -2.74 -3.01 -9.20
N VAL A 356 -2.94 -4.32 -9.42
CA VAL A 356 -1.85 -5.30 -9.28
C VAL A 356 -1.40 -5.91 -10.59
N ASN A 357 -2.12 -5.65 -11.68
CA ASN A 357 -1.78 -6.16 -13.00
C ASN A 357 -1.85 -5.08 -14.09
N ASN A 358 -1.23 -5.38 -15.23
CA ASN A 358 -1.12 -4.43 -16.34
C ASN A 358 -2.47 -4.04 -16.92
N ASP A 359 -3.40 -4.99 -17.07
CA ASP A 359 -4.73 -4.71 -17.63
C ASP A 359 -5.50 -3.70 -16.77
N ALA A 360 -5.44 -3.84 -15.44
CA ALA A 360 -6.06 -2.91 -14.51
C ALA A 360 -5.39 -1.52 -14.53
N PHE A 361 -4.06 -1.44 -14.69
CA PHE A 361 -3.37 -0.17 -14.87
C PHE A 361 -3.71 0.50 -16.21
N GLU A 362 -3.87 -0.26 -17.29
CA GLU A 362 -4.32 0.27 -18.58
C GLU A 362 -5.75 0.80 -18.52
N ALA A 363 -6.62 0.13 -17.75
CA ALA A 363 -8.01 0.52 -17.58
C ALA A 363 -8.19 1.86 -16.82
N ILE A 364 -7.17 2.37 -16.12
CA ILE A 364 -7.19 3.72 -15.50
C ILE A 364 -7.46 4.79 -16.56
N GLU A 365 -6.97 4.61 -17.80
CA GLU A 365 -7.22 5.54 -18.88
C GLU A 365 -8.68 5.46 -19.32
N GLY A 366 -9.44 6.51 -19.05
CA GLY A 366 -10.85 6.60 -19.36
C GLY A 366 -11.79 6.13 -18.25
N TYR A 367 -11.27 5.75 -17.10
CA TYR A 367 -12.08 5.40 -15.94
C TYR A 367 -12.77 6.64 -15.36
N GLU A 368 -14.06 6.51 -15.02
CA GLU A 368 -14.84 7.58 -14.39
C GLU A 368 -14.70 7.49 -12.85
N PHE A 369 -13.79 8.31 -12.30
CA PHE A 369 -13.56 8.35 -10.86
C PHE A 369 -14.70 9.03 -10.09
N PRO A 370 -14.91 8.66 -8.81
CA PRO A 370 -15.97 9.24 -7.97
C PRO A 370 -15.90 10.76 -7.86
N ASP A 371 -14.67 11.31 -7.78
CA ASP A 371 -14.40 12.74 -7.66
C ASP A 371 -12.99 13.12 -8.15
N ALA A 372 -12.66 14.42 -8.09
CA ALA A 372 -11.36 14.93 -8.53
C ALA A 372 -10.19 14.49 -7.62
N GLY A 373 -10.44 14.20 -6.34
CA GLY A 373 -9.45 13.67 -5.40
C GLY A 373 -8.98 12.30 -5.84
N TYR A 374 -9.92 11.39 -6.12
CA TYR A 374 -9.61 10.06 -6.66
C TYR A 374 -8.93 10.16 -8.03
N ALA A 375 -9.41 10.99 -8.94
CA ALA A 375 -8.75 11.19 -10.23
C ALA A 375 -7.30 11.63 -10.04
N SER A 376 -7.03 12.60 -9.15
CA SER A 376 -5.66 13.05 -8.87
C SER A 376 -4.79 11.99 -8.19
N LEU A 377 -5.38 11.12 -7.35
CA LEU A 377 -4.67 9.99 -6.75
C LEU A 377 -4.18 9.01 -7.82
N PHE A 378 -5.07 8.60 -8.74
CA PHE A 378 -4.70 7.62 -9.77
C PHE A 378 -3.76 8.22 -10.82
N ASP A 379 -3.81 9.53 -11.09
CA ASP A 379 -2.79 10.25 -11.85
C ASP A 379 -1.42 10.22 -11.15
N ALA A 380 -1.39 10.42 -9.83
CA ALA A 380 -0.16 10.33 -9.04
C ALA A 380 0.39 8.89 -9.02
N ILE A 381 -0.46 7.88 -8.83
CA ILE A 381 -0.09 6.46 -8.88
C ILE A 381 0.52 6.11 -10.25
N LYS A 382 -0.12 6.53 -11.36
CA LYS A 382 0.38 6.30 -12.71
C LYS A 382 1.75 6.95 -12.93
N THR A 383 1.89 8.21 -12.49
CA THR A 383 3.15 8.95 -12.58
C THR A 383 4.27 8.23 -11.81
N MET A 384 3.98 7.74 -10.60
CA MET A 384 4.98 7.03 -9.79
C MET A 384 5.28 5.64 -10.35
N ARG A 385 4.30 4.90 -10.87
CA ARG A 385 4.54 3.64 -11.55
C ARG A 385 5.54 3.79 -12.71
N ASP A 386 5.40 4.84 -13.49
CA ASP A 386 6.23 5.06 -14.69
C ASP A 386 7.62 5.62 -14.36
N GLY A 387 7.80 6.24 -13.18
CA GLY A 387 9.02 6.97 -12.86
C GLY A 387 9.67 6.64 -11.52
N TYR A 388 9.16 5.66 -10.76
CA TYR A 388 9.69 5.29 -9.43
C TYR A 388 9.82 3.76 -9.33
N THR A 389 10.88 3.31 -8.70
CA THR A 389 11.09 1.90 -8.38
C THR A 389 10.40 1.56 -7.06
N PRO A 390 9.48 0.57 -7.04
CA PRO A 390 8.86 0.12 -5.80
C PRO A 390 9.86 -0.55 -4.87
N VAL A 391 9.85 -0.21 -3.59
CA VAL A 391 10.76 -0.77 -2.58
C VAL A 391 9.96 -1.33 -1.42
N VAL A 392 10.20 -2.61 -1.14
CA VAL A 392 9.64 -3.30 0.03
C VAL A 392 10.24 -2.73 1.31
N ARG A 393 9.53 -2.84 2.40
CA ARG A 393 10.10 -2.53 3.73
C ARG A 393 11.18 -3.53 4.08
N PRO A 394 12.23 -3.10 4.80
CA PRO A 394 13.19 -4.05 5.35
C PRO A 394 12.49 -5.10 6.22
N ALA A 395 12.82 -6.38 6.01
CA ALA A 395 12.19 -7.52 6.66
C ALA A 395 13.14 -8.20 7.67
N PHE A 396 13.85 -7.42 8.49
CA PHE A 396 14.69 -8.02 9.53
C PHE A 396 14.07 -7.82 10.91
N GLY A 397 14.35 -8.78 11.81
CA GLY A 397 13.80 -8.78 13.17
C GLY A 397 14.13 -7.51 13.94
N GLY A 398 13.11 -6.93 14.61
CA GLY A 398 13.26 -5.72 15.41
C GLY A 398 13.20 -4.39 14.64
N TYR A 399 13.12 -4.39 13.30
CA TYR A 399 13.01 -3.14 12.53
C TYR A 399 11.81 -2.29 12.96
N TYR A 400 10.65 -2.92 13.05
CA TYR A 400 9.42 -2.21 13.42
C TYR A 400 9.47 -1.65 14.85
N ASP A 401 9.98 -2.42 15.81
CA ASP A 401 10.12 -1.96 17.20
C ASP A 401 11.03 -0.71 17.29
N LYS A 402 12.12 -0.72 16.51
CA LYS A 402 13.04 0.42 16.42
C LYS A 402 12.40 1.64 15.73
N VAL A 403 11.66 1.42 14.65
CA VAL A 403 10.92 2.49 13.96
C VAL A 403 9.84 3.07 14.87
N ASP A 404 9.10 2.24 15.60
CA ASP A 404 8.10 2.72 16.54
C ASP A 404 8.72 3.53 17.70
N ALA A 405 9.85 3.08 18.24
CA ALA A 405 10.61 3.83 19.23
C ALA A 405 11.12 5.17 18.68
N LEU A 406 11.59 5.20 17.41
CA LEU A 406 11.99 6.43 16.74
C LEU A 406 10.83 7.42 16.62
N TYR A 407 9.67 6.97 16.16
CA TYR A 407 8.50 7.84 15.99
C TYR A 407 7.97 8.36 17.31
N GLU A 408 7.92 7.54 18.34
CA GLU A 408 7.51 7.96 19.68
C GLU A 408 8.43 9.06 20.21
N GLY A 409 9.74 8.90 20.08
CA GLY A 409 10.70 9.93 20.48
C GLY A 409 10.58 11.22 19.66
N LEU A 410 10.43 11.13 18.33
CA LEU A 410 10.22 12.31 17.48
C LEU A 410 8.95 13.08 17.85
N ARG A 411 7.83 12.39 18.15
CA ARG A 411 6.60 13.02 18.63
C ARG A 411 6.79 13.76 19.94
N GLN A 412 7.57 13.19 20.85
CA GLN A 412 7.87 13.84 22.14
C GLN A 412 8.76 15.07 21.98
N MET A 413 9.74 15.01 21.07
CA MET A 413 10.72 16.08 20.87
C MET A 413 10.17 17.26 20.04
N GLN A 414 9.38 17.00 19.00
CA GLN A 414 9.06 18.01 17.97
C GLN A 414 8.44 19.29 18.51
N GLY A 415 7.65 19.22 19.57
CA GLY A 415 7.01 20.39 20.19
C GLY A 415 8.03 21.34 20.86
N GLU A 416 8.96 20.78 21.65
CA GLU A 416 10.02 21.54 22.32
C GLU A 416 11.01 22.13 21.32
N LEU A 417 11.42 21.34 20.31
CA LEU A 417 12.35 21.77 19.27
C LEU A 417 11.79 22.96 18.49
N ARG A 418 10.52 22.89 18.13
CA ARG A 418 9.82 24.01 17.49
C ARG A 418 9.82 25.27 18.36
N GLU A 419 9.46 25.17 19.64
CA GLU A 419 9.48 26.33 20.55
C GLU A 419 10.87 26.97 20.64
N ARG A 420 11.92 26.14 20.69
CA ARG A 420 13.31 26.61 20.70
C ARG A 420 13.70 27.27 19.36
N SER A 421 13.26 26.73 18.25
CA SER A 421 13.43 27.31 16.92
C SER A 421 12.75 28.68 16.81
N ASP A 422 11.52 28.81 17.24
CA ASP A 422 10.76 30.08 17.26
C ASP A 422 11.42 31.13 18.17
N ASN A 423 12.15 30.69 19.20
CA ASN A 423 12.97 31.55 20.07
C ASN A 423 14.36 31.87 19.47
N GLY A 424 14.65 31.45 18.24
CA GLY A 424 15.84 31.82 17.47
C GLY A 424 17.03 30.87 17.65
N GLU A 425 16.83 29.68 18.17
CA GLU A 425 17.90 28.67 18.16
C GLU A 425 18.13 28.13 16.75
N SER A 426 19.40 27.81 16.42
CA SER A 426 19.78 27.37 15.08
C SER A 426 19.11 26.03 14.69
N ALA A 427 18.46 25.99 13.53
CA ALA A 427 17.90 24.79 12.97
C ALA A 427 18.92 23.64 12.83
N ASP A 428 20.19 23.96 12.53
CA ASP A 428 21.26 22.95 12.43
C ASP A 428 21.59 22.31 13.80
N ILE A 429 21.56 23.10 14.88
CA ILE A 429 21.75 22.56 16.25
C ILE A 429 20.62 21.64 16.62
N LEU A 430 19.38 22.09 16.42
CA LEU A 430 18.18 21.32 16.73
C LEU A 430 18.07 20.06 15.88
N ALA A 431 18.38 20.14 14.59
CA ALA A 431 18.41 18.98 13.69
C ALA A 431 19.48 17.96 14.11
N LYS A 432 20.63 18.45 14.66
CA LYS A 432 21.66 17.54 15.18
C LYS A 432 21.19 16.78 16.42
N GLU A 433 20.37 17.37 17.28
CA GLU A 433 19.76 16.65 18.40
C GLU A 433 18.84 15.52 17.92
N ILE A 434 18.06 15.76 16.84
CA ILE A 434 17.24 14.73 16.20
C ILE A 434 18.12 13.61 15.62
N TRP A 435 19.23 13.95 14.98
CA TRP A 435 20.21 12.97 14.47
C TRP A 435 20.83 12.15 15.60
N ASP A 436 21.26 12.81 16.68
CA ASP A 436 21.85 12.13 17.83
C ASP A 436 20.84 11.18 18.51
N PHE A 437 19.57 11.58 18.57
CA PHE A 437 18.47 10.72 19.01
C PHE A 437 18.31 9.51 18.09
N PHE A 438 18.23 9.72 16.75
CA PHE A 438 18.16 8.62 15.77
C PHE A 438 19.31 7.63 15.95
N CYS A 439 20.53 8.11 16.13
CA CYS A 439 21.71 7.28 16.37
C CYS A 439 21.62 6.47 17.70
N SER A 440 20.80 6.92 18.64
CA SER A 440 20.61 6.23 19.93
C SER A 440 19.56 5.11 19.89
N VAL A 441 18.72 5.07 18.87
CA VAL A 441 17.73 4.01 18.64
C VAL A 441 18.47 2.79 18.10
N GLN A 442 18.67 1.76 18.94
CA GLN A 442 19.39 0.54 18.58
C GLN A 442 18.62 -0.72 18.93
#